data_0f3fd0e9200ab3a1330088db8dc80cf8
#
_entry.id   0f3fd0e9200ab3a1330088db8dc80cf8
#
_cell.length_a   1.000
_cell.length_b   1.000
_cell.length_c   1.000
_cell.angle_alpha   90.00
_cell.angle_beta   90.00
_cell.angle_gamma   90.00
#
_symmetry.space_group_name_H-M   'P 1'
#
loop_
_entity.id
_entity.type
_entity.pdbx_description
1 polymer ?
#
loop_
_entity_poly.entity_id
_entity_poly.type
_entity_poly.pdbx_seq_one_letter_code
_entity_poly.pdbx_strand_id
1 'polypeptide(L)'
;MRLADCVTGRDNNFNLVRIIAAFGVMVSHCWPLTRGHGVIEPPGILIGMSFGSIAVDLFFVTSGFLVTGSLLSRQDTLAFVWARALRIFPAMFVMLLVTVSILGLFFSTVSPSAFFTDSITLKYFWRCLTLINGLEYELPGVFAANPYENIVNGSLWSMRYEVRLY
;
A
#
# COMPACT_ATOMS: atom_id res chain seq x y z
N MET A 1 6.20 33.98 1.61
CA MET A 1 5.22 32.88 1.82
C MET A 1 5.94 31.80 2.60
N ARG A 2 5.59 31.55 3.86
CA ARG A 2 6.20 30.50 4.68
C ARG A 2 5.41 29.22 4.48
N LEU A 3 6.06 28.05 4.53
CA LEU A 3 5.38 26.75 4.46
C LEU A 3 4.24 26.62 5.49
N ALA A 4 4.42 27.27 6.66
CA ALA A 4 3.40 27.36 7.70
C ALA A 4 2.10 28.05 7.24
N ASP A 5 2.19 29.01 6.33
CA ASP A 5 1.04 29.75 5.81
C ASP A 5 0.19 28.88 4.86
N CYS A 6 0.79 27.82 4.29
CA CYS A 6 0.13 26.88 3.39
C CYS A 6 -0.62 25.76 4.16
N VAL A 7 -0.38 25.61 5.45
CA VAL A 7 -0.97 24.53 6.29
C VAL A 7 -2.26 24.99 6.97
N THR A 8 -2.39 26.30 7.21
CA THR A 8 -3.55 26.89 7.85
C THR A 8 -4.65 27.20 6.84
N GLY A 9 -5.40 26.16 6.45
CA GLY A 9 -6.56 26.30 5.56
C GLY A 9 -6.85 25.03 4.77
N ARG A 10 -8.05 24.96 4.19
CA ARG A 10 -8.46 23.90 3.25
C ARG A 10 -7.96 24.15 1.82
N ASP A 11 -7.35 25.30 1.56
CA ASP A 11 -6.92 25.77 0.23
C ASP A 11 -5.49 25.34 -0.10
N ASN A 12 -5.16 24.08 0.23
CA ASN A 12 -3.87 23.51 -0.14
C ASN A 12 -4.04 22.36 -1.12
N ASN A 13 -3.12 22.25 -2.07
CA ASN A 13 -3.15 21.20 -3.09
C ASN A 13 -2.53 19.86 -2.63
N PHE A 14 -2.27 19.65 -1.34
CA PHE A 14 -1.65 18.40 -0.86
C PHE A 14 -2.49 17.17 -1.15
N ASN A 15 -3.82 17.26 -1.07
CA ASN A 15 -4.70 16.15 -1.42
C ASN A 15 -4.62 15.83 -2.92
N LEU A 16 -4.57 16.83 -3.78
CA LEU A 16 -4.41 16.65 -5.22
C LEU A 16 -3.06 16.00 -5.55
N VAL A 17 -1.97 16.47 -4.94
CA VAL A 17 -0.63 15.89 -5.10
C VAL A 17 -0.64 14.41 -4.69
N ARG A 18 -1.28 14.05 -3.57
CA ARG A 18 -1.38 12.67 -3.11
C ARG A 18 -2.22 11.79 -4.03
N ILE A 19 -3.31 12.32 -4.60
CA ILE A 19 -4.13 11.59 -5.58
C ILE A 19 -3.32 11.33 -6.84
N ILE A 20 -2.61 12.33 -7.36
CA ILE A 20 -1.75 12.19 -8.53
C ILE A 20 -0.64 11.16 -8.27
N ALA A 21 0.00 11.22 -7.11
CA ALA A 21 1.04 10.28 -6.71
C ALA A 21 0.48 8.84 -6.60
N ALA A 22 -0.68 8.66 -5.96
CA ALA A 22 -1.33 7.35 -5.87
C ALA A 22 -1.67 6.78 -7.25
N PHE A 23 -2.20 7.61 -8.16
CA PHE A 23 -2.46 7.20 -9.54
C PHE A 23 -1.18 6.84 -10.29
N GLY A 24 -0.10 7.61 -10.08
CA GLY A 24 1.23 7.31 -10.62
C GLY A 24 1.77 5.96 -10.18
N VAL A 25 1.60 5.60 -8.91
CA VAL A 25 1.96 4.28 -8.38
C VAL A 25 1.15 3.18 -9.08
N MET A 26 -0.17 3.37 -9.26
CA MET A 26 -1.01 2.39 -9.96
C MET A 26 -0.55 2.15 -11.40
N VAL A 27 -0.26 3.21 -12.13
CA VAL A 27 0.24 3.14 -13.52
C VAL A 27 1.58 2.40 -13.56
N SER A 28 2.49 2.73 -12.65
CA SER A 28 3.79 2.05 -12.55
C SER A 28 3.64 0.55 -12.30
N HIS A 29 2.71 0.14 -11.45
CA HIS A 29 2.45 -1.28 -11.18
C HIS A 29 1.92 -2.05 -12.40
N CYS A 30 1.31 -1.39 -13.39
CA CYS A 30 0.89 -2.05 -14.62
C CYS A 30 2.07 -2.66 -15.41
N TRP A 31 3.27 -2.07 -15.31
CA TRP A 31 4.45 -2.54 -16.02
C TRP A 31 4.89 -3.95 -15.60
N PRO A 32 5.23 -4.22 -14.32
CA PRO A 32 5.61 -5.56 -13.89
C PRO A 32 4.45 -6.56 -14.01
N LEU A 33 3.21 -6.15 -13.77
CA LEU A 33 2.06 -7.04 -13.88
C LEU A 33 1.84 -7.56 -15.31
N THR A 34 2.16 -6.76 -16.34
CA THR A 34 1.98 -7.14 -17.75
C THR A 34 3.21 -7.77 -18.39
N ARG A 35 4.41 -7.45 -17.91
CA ARG A 35 5.67 -7.83 -18.57
C ARG A 35 6.58 -8.70 -17.71
N GLY A 36 6.25 -8.93 -16.45
CA GLY A 36 7.01 -9.75 -15.52
C GLY A 36 8.08 -8.99 -14.74
N HIS A 37 8.87 -9.75 -14.00
CA HIS A 37 9.94 -9.24 -13.15
C HIS A 37 11.08 -8.58 -13.95
N GLY A 38 11.67 -7.53 -13.38
CA GLY A 38 12.88 -6.91 -13.90
C GLY A 38 12.70 -5.99 -15.11
N VAL A 39 11.48 -5.76 -15.56
CA VAL A 39 11.23 -4.84 -16.66
C VAL A 39 11.32 -3.40 -16.18
N ILE A 40 12.22 -2.63 -16.79
CA ILE A 40 12.43 -1.22 -16.47
C ILE A 40 11.38 -0.38 -17.18
N GLU A 41 10.71 0.48 -16.43
CA GLU A 41 9.80 1.48 -16.97
C GLU A 41 10.54 2.53 -17.82
N PRO A 42 9.89 3.15 -18.85
CA PRO A 42 10.54 4.17 -19.67
C PRO A 42 11.22 5.30 -18.86
N PRO A 43 10.63 5.85 -17.79
CA PRO A 43 11.34 6.84 -16.95
C PRO A 43 12.57 6.25 -16.26
N GLY A 44 12.56 4.99 -15.89
CA GLY A 44 13.71 4.30 -15.29
C GLY A 44 14.93 4.22 -16.22
N ILE A 45 14.67 4.14 -17.52
CA ILE A 45 15.75 4.15 -18.55
C ILE A 45 16.39 5.55 -18.64
N LEU A 46 15.59 6.61 -18.50
CA LEU A 46 16.02 7.99 -18.71
C LEU A 46 16.69 8.59 -17.47
N ILE A 47 16.12 8.35 -16.29
CA ILE A 47 16.50 9.03 -15.03
C ILE A 47 16.95 8.06 -13.93
N GLY A 48 16.99 6.75 -14.20
CA GLY A 48 17.42 5.73 -13.24
C GLY A 48 16.41 5.42 -12.13
N MET A 49 15.21 6.01 -12.17
CA MET A 49 14.15 5.81 -11.18
C MET A 49 12.82 5.49 -11.86
N SER A 50 12.05 4.55 -11.29
CA SER A 50 10.71 4.27 -11.79
C SER A 50 9.76 5.43 -11.47
N PHE A 51 8.74 5.59 -12.28
CA PHE A 51 7.68 6.57 -12.01
C PHE A 51 6.98 6.29 -10.67
N GLY A 52 6.82 5.00 -10.36
CA GLY A 52 6.29 4.55 -9.08
C GLY A 52 7.14 4.95 -7.88
N SER A 53 8.47 4.85 -7.98
CA SER A 53 9.38 5.28 -6.90
C SER A 53 9.25 6.76 -6.62
N ILE A 54 9.27 7.60 -7.65
CA ILE A 54 9.10 9.05 -7.52
C ILE A 54 7.73 9.39 -6.90
N ALA A 55 6.68 8.70 -7.34
CA ALA A 55 5.34 8.91 -6.82
C ALA A 55 5.21 8.49 -5.34
N VAL A 56 5.86 7.39 -4.94
CA VAL A 56 5.92 6.96 -3.53
C VAL A 56 6.68 7.95 -2.68
N ASP A 57 7.83 8.46 -3.13
CA ASP A 57 8.60 9.47 -2.41
C ASP A 57 7.79 10.75 -2.21
N LEU A 58 7.11 11.22 -3.26
CA LEU A 58 6.23 12.37 -3.18
C LEU A 58 5.07 12.15 -2.20
N PHE A 59 4.51 10.95 -2.20
CA PHE A 59 3.45 10.55 -1.27
C PHE A 59 3.96 10.55 0.19
N PHE A 60 5.15 10.00 0.45
CA PHE A 60 5.73 9.96 1.79
C PHE A 60 6.10 11.34 2.29
N VAL A 61 6.71 12.19 1.48
CA VAL A 61 7.07 13.57 1.85
C VAL A 61 5.83 14.37 2.22
N THR A 62 4.79 14.34 1.37
CA THR A 62 3.55 15.08 1.62
C THR A 62 2.78 14.52 2.83
N SER A 63 2.74 13.20 2.99
CA SER A 63 2.10 12.54 4.13
C SER A 63 2.84 12.84 5.43
N GLY A 64 4.16 12.72 5.44
CA GLY A 64 4.99 13.02 6.61
C GLY A 64 4.82 14.47 7.07
N PHE A 65 4.80 15.42 6.12
CA PHE A 65 4.55 16.83 6.42
C PHE A 65 3.19 17.05 7.11
N LEU A 66 2.12 16.49 6.56
CA LEU A 66 0.77 16.62 7.11
C LEU A 66 0.62 15.90 8.46
N VAL A 67 1.26 14.75 8.61
CA VAL A 67 1.26 13.97 9.87
C VAL A 67 1.97 14.73 10.98
N THR A 68 3.16 15.27 10.69
CA THR A 68 3.93 16.07 11.65
C THR A 68 3.16 17.32 12.07
N GLY A 69 2.56 18.04 11.12
CA GLY A 69 1.71 19.19 11.43
C GLY A 69 0.51 18.82 12.32
N SER A 70 -0.10 17.68 12.06
CA SER A 70 -1.22 17.16 12.88
C SER A 70 -0.77 16.73 14.28
N LEU A 71 0.42 16.15 14.43
CA LEU A 71 0.99 15.75 15.72
C LEU A 71 1.31 16.98 16.57
N LEU A 72 1.98 17.96 15.97
CA LEU A 72 2.36 19.20 16.67
C LEU A 72 1.16 20.05 17.14
N SER A 73 0.05 19.97 16.39
CA SER A 73 -1.19 20.68 16.74
C SER A 73 -2.02 19.97 17.80
N ARG A 74 -1.80 18.68 18.03
CA ARG A 74 -2.51 17.86 19.02
C ARG A 74 -1.63 17.66 20.25
N GLN A 75 -2.12 18.00 21.42
CA GLN A 75 -1.41 17.80 22.71
C GLN A 75 -1.53 16.35 23.22
N ASP A 76 -2.35 15.51 22.59
CA ASP A 76 -2.59 14.10 22.99
C ASP A 76 -2.08 13.14 21.93
N THR A 77 -0.94 12.53 22.21
CA THR A 77 -0.29 11.54 21.34
C THR A 77 -1.12 10.25 21.21
N LEU A 78 -1.78 9.80 22.30
CA LEU A 78 -2.60 8.59 22.26
C LEU A 78 -3.81 8.77 21.36
N ALA A 79 -4.50 9.90 21.48
CA ALA A 79 -5.62 10.23 20.60
C ALA A 79 -5.18 10.37 19.15
N PHE A 80 -3.96 10.87 18.90
CA PHE A 80 -3.37 10.94 17.56
C PHE A 80 -3.15 9.54 16.96
N VAL A 81 -2.45 8.66 17.68
CA VAL A 81 -2.17 7.28 17.21
C VAL A 81 -3.49 6.51 16.99
N TRP A 82 -4.43 6.62 17.92
CA TRP A 82 -5.73 5.97 17.82
C TRP A 82 -6.52 6.41 16.58
N ALA A 83 -6.56 7.72 16.31
CA ALA A 83 -7.22 8.24 15.11
C ALA A 83 -6.59 7.73 13.80
N ARG A 84 -5.26 7.52 13.78
CA ARG A 84 -4.55 6.93 12.64
C ARG A 84 -4.83 5.43 12.50
N ALA A 85 -4.81 4.70 13.60
CA ALA A 85 -5.15 3.28 13.61
C ALA A 85 -6.57 3.05 13.06
N LEU A 86 -7.56 3.79 13.55
CA LEU A 86 -8.94 3.72 13.07
C LEU A 86 -9.10 4.11 11.59
N ARG A 87 -8.21 4.88 11.05
CA ARG A 87 -8.21 5.25 9.63
C ARG A 87 -7.68 4.15 8.73
N ILE A 88 -6.68 3.38 9.18
CA ILE A 88 -5.96 2.39 8.36
C ILE A 88 -6.53 0.99 8.55
N PHE A 89 -6.58 0.49 9.78
CA PHE A 89 -6.83 -0.92 10.05
C PHE A 89 -8.23 -1.42 9.65
N PRO A 90 -9.34 -0.65 9.82
CA PRO A 90 -10.64 -1.13 9.37
C PRO A 90 -10.73 -1.29 7.86
N ALA A 91 -10.20 -0.34 7.09
CA ALA A 91 -10.19 -0.42 5.64
C ALA A 91 -9.30 -1.58 5.16
N MET A 92 -8.14 -1.77 5.79
CA MET A 92 -7.22 -2.86 5.48
C MET A 92 -7.82 -4.23 5.81
N PHE A 93 -8.52 -4.35 6.94
CA PHE A 93 -9.24 -5.58 7.30
C PHE A 93 -10.26 -5.96 6.24
N VAL A 94 -11.12 -5.02 5.83
CA VAL A 94 -12.13 -5.25 4.80
C VAL A 94 -11.48 -5.61 3.46
N MET A 95 -10.44 -4.88 3.06
CA MET A 95 -9.70 -5.15 1.82
C MET A 95 -9.11 -6.57 1.83
N LEU A 96 -8.45 -6.99 2.91
CA LEU A 96 -7.87 -8.33 3.03
C LEU A 96 -8.93 -9.42 3.02
N LEU A 97 -10.05 -9.20 3.73
CA LEU A 97 -11.16 -10.14 3.76
C LEU A 97 -11.75 -10.34 2.35
N VAL A 98 -12.01 -9.25 1.64
CA VAL A 98 -12.52 -9.28 0.26
C VAL A 98 -11.50 -9.95 -0.67
N THR A 99 -10.22 -9.57 -0.58
CA THR A 99 -9.15 -10.14 -1.41
C THR A 99 -9.05 -11.66 -1.22
N VAL A 100 -8.91 -12.13 0.02
CA VAL A 100 -8.78 -13.57 0.32
C VAL A 100 -10.05 -14.33 -0.12
N SER A 101 -11.24 -13.77 0.14
CA SER A 101 -12.49 -14.43 -0.24
C SER A 101 -12.67 -14.52 -1.75
N ILE A 102 -12.49 -13.42 -2.48
CA ILE A 102 -12.67 -13.40 -3.94
C ILE A 102 -11.59 -14.23 -4.62
N LEU A 103 -10.32 -14.04 -4.27
CA LEU A 103 -9.24 -14.76 -4.92
C LEU A 103 -9.27 -16.26 -4.58
N GLY A 104 -9.60 -16.62 -3.34
CA GLY A 104 -9.73 -18.03 -2.96
C GLY A 104 -10.88 -18.74 -3.62
N LEU A 105 -12.00 -18.07 -3.87
CA LEU A 105 -13.17 -18.69 -4.48
C LEU A 105 -13.12 -18.74 -6.02
N PHE A 106 -12.55 -17.72 -6.66
CA PHE A 106 -12.67 -17.55 -8.11
C PHE A 106 -11.35 -17.69 -8.87
N PHE A 107 -10.20 -17.51 -8.23
CA PHE A 107 -8.91 -17.44 -8.92
C PHE A 107 -7.88 -18.45 -8.42
N SER A 108 -8.17 -19.18 -7.33
CA SER A 108 -7.27 -20.24 -6.85
C SER A 108 -7.44 -21.51 -7.66
N THR A 109 -6.34 -22.18 -7.97
CA THR A 109 -6.32 -23.53 -8.55
C THR A 109 -6.49 -24.63 -7.49
N VAL A 110 -6.46 -24.24 -6.21
CA VAL A 110 -6.67 -25.15 -5.06
C VAL A 110 -8.14 -25.15 -4.67
N SER A 111 -8.63 -26.28 -4.13
CA SER A 111 -10.01 -26.35 -3.67
C SER A 111 -10.29 -25.33 -2.56
N PRO A 112 -11.51 -24.75 -2.48
CA PRO A 112 -11.81 -23.73 -1.47
C PRO A 112 -11.53 -24.18 -0.04
N SER A 113 -11.88 -25.41 0.32
CA SER A 113 -11.62 -25.96 1.65
C SER A 113 -10.12 -26.00 1.99
N ALA A 114 -9.30 -26.47 1.07
CA ALA A 114 -7.86 -26.51 1.24
C ALA A 114 -7.26 -25.10 1.29
N PHE A 115 -7.74 -24.18 0.44
CA PHE A 115 -7.29 -22.79 0.39
C PHE A 115 -7.50 -22.05 1.72
N PHE A 116 -8.71 -22.10 2.28
CA PHE A 116 -9.02 -21.37 3.52
C PHE A 116 -8.38 -21.97 4.79
N THR A 117 -8.01 -23.25 4.75
CA THR A 117 -7.30 -23.91 5.87
C THR A 117 -5.79 -23.89 5.71
N ASP A 118 -5.28 -23.42 4.57
CA ASP A 118 -3.84 -23.35 4.32
C ASP A 118 -3.13 -22.33 5.24
N SER A 119 -1.98 -22.74 5.73
CA SER A 119 -1.15 -21.92 6.60
C SER A 119 -0.66 -20.63 5.92
N ILE A 120 -0.47 -20.64 4.60
CA ILE A 120 -0.05 -19.47 3.80
C ILE A 120 -1.20 -18.46 3.77
N THR A 121 -2.44 -18.88 3.53
CA THR A 121 -3.63 -18.01 3.55
C THR A 121 -3.80 -17.32 4.91
N LEU A 122 -3.66 -18.07 6.00
CA LEU A 122 -3.75 -17.53 7.35
C LEU A 122 -2.59 -16.55 7.64
N LYS A 123 -1.36 -16.90 7.24
CA LYS A 123 -0.18 -16.02 7.36
C LYS A 123 -0.36 -14.75 6.55
N TYR A 124 -0.83 -14.85 5.30
CA TYR A 124 -1.11 -13.70 4.45
C TYR A 124 -2.06 -12.73 5.15
N PHE A 125 -3.21 -13.22 5.62
CA PHE A 125 -4.21 -12.39 6.27
C PHE A 125 -3.65 -11.68 7.51
N TRP A 126 -3.06 -12.43 8.45
CA TRP A 126 -2.59 -11.86 9.72
C TRP A 126 -1.34 -11.01 9.59
N ARG A 127 -0.38 -11.38 8.75
CA ARG A 127 0.84 -10.59 8.53
C ARG A 127 0.54 -9.29 7.81
N CYS A 128 -0.31 -9.32 6.78
CA CYS A 128 -0.72 -8.11 6.08
C CYS A 128 -1.61 -7.22 6.94
N LEU A 129 -2.47 -7.78 7.80
CA LEU A 129 -3.30 -7.00 8.71
C LEU A 129 -2.47 -6.31 9.80
N THR A 130 -1.58 -7.03 10.43
CA THR A 130 -0.79 -6.50 11.56
C THR A 130 0.44 -5.71 11.13
N LEU A 131 0.92 -5.92 9.90
CA LEU A 131 2.15 -5.34 9.35
C LEU A 131 3.41 -5.70 10.16
N ILE A 132 3.31 -6.69 11.05
CA ILE A 132 4.37 -7.21 11.90
C ILE A 132 5.00 -8.45 11.24
N ASN A 133 6.27 -8.72 11.51
CA ASN A 133 6.99 -9.92 11.05
C ASN A 133 7.07 -10.13 9.54
N GLY A 134 7.07 -9.04 8.76
CA GLY A 134 7.10 -9.10 7.31
C GLY A 134 5.70 -9.22 6.70
N LEU A 135 5.64 -8.99 5.40
CA LEU A 135 4.42 -9.16 4.62
C LEU A 135 4.47 -10.51 3.89
N GLU A 136 3.32 -11.11 3.72
CA GLU A 136 3.13 -12.22 2.81
C GLU A 136 2.51 -11.68 1.53
N TYR A 137 2.98 -12.11 0.37
CA TYR A 137 2.49 -11.61 -0.92
C TYR A 137 1.79 -12.69 -1.71
N GLU A 138 1.93 -13.94 -1.32
CA GLU A 138 1.44 -15.09 -2.04
C GLU A 138 0.17 -15.67 -1.41
N LEU A 139 -0.70 -16.21 -2.26
CA LEU A 139 -1.84 -17.02 -1.86
C LEU A 139 -1.80 -18.36 -2.62
N PRO A 140 -2.19 -19.48 -2.00
CA PRO A 140 -2.11 -20.79 -2.62
C PRO A 140 -2.84 -20.88 -3.95
N GLY A 141 -2.12 -21.20 -5.02
CA GLY A 141 -2.67 -21.39 -6.35
C GLY A 141 -3.24 -20.15 -7.02
N VAL A 142 -2.95 -18.95 -6.52
CA VAL A 142 -3.41 -17.68 -7.09
C VAL A 142 -2.31 -17.07 -7.95
N PHE A 143 -2.63 -16.71 -9.19
CA PHE A 143 -1.75 -16.04 -10.15
C PHE A 143 -0.42 -16.76 -10.48
N ALA A 144 -0.36 -18.08 -10.30
CA ALA A 144 0.85 -18.86 -10.55
C ALA A 144 1.32 -18.84 -12.03
N ALA A 145 0.42 -18.57 -12.98
CA ALA A 145 0.72 -18.50 -14.42
C ALA A 145 0.81 -17.06 -14.95
N ASN A 146 0.76 -16.06 -14.09
CA ASN A 146 0.86 -14.67 -14.51
C ASN A 146 2.32 -14.27 -14.80
N PRO A 147 2.58 -13.26 -15.65
CA PRO A 147 3.92 -12.73 -15.88
C PRO A 147 4.65 -12.29 -14.60
N TYR A 148 3.89 -11.77 -13.63
CA TYR A 148 4.34 -11.46 -12.27
C TYR A 148 3.79 -12.52 -11.32
N GLU A 149 4.50 -13.64 -11.22
CA GLU A 149 4.02 -14.86 -10.59
C GLU A 149 3.73 -14.69 -9.09
N ASN A 150 2.65 -15.33 -8.63
CA ASN A 150 2.26 -15.51 -7.22
C ASN A 150 2.02 -14.22 -6.41
N ILE A 151 2.25 -13.04 -6.93
CA ILE A 151 2.09 -11.79 -6.20
C ILE A 151 0.65 -11.30 -6.27
N VAL A 152 -0.02 -11.29 -5.12
CA VAL A 152 -1.41 -10.84 -5.00
C VAL A 152 -1.49 -9.33 -4.77
N ASN A 153 -0.74 -8.80 -3.81
CA ASN A 153 -0.83 -7.39 -3.44
C ASN A 153 0.54 -6.81 -3.06
N GLY A 154 1.40 -6.68 -4.07
CA GLY A 154 2.74 -6.16 -3.90
C GLY A 154 2.81 -4.74 -3.33
N SER A 155 1.75 -3.91 -3.55
CA SER A 155 1.71 -2.53 -3.07
C SER A 155 1.67 -2.37 -1.54
N LEU A 156 1.35 -3.43 -0.79
CA LEU A 156 1.33 -3.39 0.67
C LEU A 156 2.69 -3.12 1.32
N TRP A 157 3.80 -3.28 0.58
CA TRP A 157 5.13 -3.00 1.13
C TRP A 157 5.25 -1.58 1.70
N SER A 158 4.64 -0.60 1.06
CA SER A 158 4.70 0.81 1.47
C SER A 158 3.87 1.11 2.73
N MET A 159 2.77 0.37 2.95
CA MET A 159 1.91 0.53 4.15
C MET A 159 2.67 0.29 5.45
N ARG A 160 3.63 -0.65 5.46
CA ARG A 160 4.47 -0.92 6.63
C ARG A 160 5.31 0.29 7.02
N TYR A 161 5.83 1.03 6.04
CA TYR A 161 6.58 2.25 6.29
C TYR A 161 5.68 3.39 6.71
N GLU A 162 4.50 3.51 6.10
CA GLU A 162 3.51 4.52 6.49
C GLU A 162 3.10 4.37 7.96
N VAL A 163 2.78 3.15 8.40
CA VAL A 163 2.40 2.90 9.81
C VAL A 163 3.56 3.16 10.78
N ARG A 164 4.81 2.93 10.38
CA ARG A 164 5.99 3.23 11.21
C ARG A 164 6.30 4.72 11.35
N LEU A 165 5.80 5.54 10.44
CA LEU A 165 5.93 6.99 10.49
C LEU A 165 4.93 7.66 11.44
N TYR A 166 3.95 6.92 11.93
CA TYR A 166 2.93 7.39 12.90
C TYR A 166 3.32 7.05 14.32
#